data_ee7de7c20dccd4f854d01421aebfbb83
#
_entry.id   ee7de7c20dccd4f854d01421aebfbb83
#
_cell.length_a   1.000
_cell.length_b   1.000
_cell.length_c   1.000
_cell.angle_alpha   90.00
_cell.angle_beta   90.00
_cell.angle_gamma   90.00
#
_symmetry.space_group_name_H-M   'P 1'
#
loop_
_entity.id
_entity.type
_entity.pdbx_description
1 polymer ?
#
loop_
_entity_poly.entity_id
_entity_poly.type
_entity_poly.pdbx_seq_one_letter_code
_entity_poly.pdbx_strand_id
1 'polypeptide(L)'
;VVPPCPPPDINLEDWIRSIDLILACEPSQIYLTHFGVIKDVPAHMHALKSMIHDWSQWMKQNWMAGFTAEELTPKFSEYTSQQLLRLGVDPLGIKQYEAANPSWMSVAGLIRYWKKKTG
;
A
#
# COMPACT_ATOMS: atom_id res chain seq x y z
N VAL A 1 2.85 -8.43 2.18
CA VAL A 1 1.72 -7.51 2.47
C VAL A 1 1.88 -6.25 1.65
N VAL A 2 0.93 -5.95 0.80
CA VAL A 2 0.94 -4.76 -0.06
C VAL A 2 -0.42 -4.08 0.02
N PRO A 3 -0.49 -2.81 0.45
CA PRO A 3 -1.77 -2.11 0.51
C PRO A 3 -2.24 -1.70 -0.89
N PRO A 4 -3.50 -1.97 -1.26
CA PRO A 4 -4.07 -1.41 -2.47
C PRO A 4 -4.46 0.05 -2.24
N CYS A 5 -3.98 0.93 -3.11
CA CYS A 5 -4.25 2.37 -3.02
C CYS A 5 -4.83 2.92 -4.32
N PRO A 6 -5.93 2.32 -4.85
CA PRO A 6 -6.47 2.73 -6.14
C PRO A 6 -7.23 4.06 -6.06
N PRO A 7 -7.28 4.82 -7.17
CA PRO A 7 -8.20 5.95 -7.26
C PRO A 7 -9.65 5.47 -7.38
N PRO A 8 -10.65 6.34 -7.25
CA PRO A 8 -10.49 7.76 -6.95
C PRO A 8 -10.43 8.10 -5.47
N ASP A 9 -10.90 7.24 -4.60
CA ASP A 9 -11.17 7.61 -3.22
C ASP A 9 -10.48 6.68 -2.23
N ILE A 10 -9.17 6.87 -2.08
CA ILE A 10 -8.46 6.30 -0.94
C ILE A 10 -8.47 7.30 0.21
N ASN A 11 -8.77 6.81 1.41
CA ASN A 11 -8.69 7.56 2.65
C ASN A 11 -7.84 6.78 3.65
N LEU A 12 -6.63 7.27 3.92
CA LEU A 12 -5.67 6.56 4.77
C LEU A 12 -6.12 6.49 6.21
N GLU A 13 -6.81 7.51 6.71
CA GLU A 13 -7.35 7.53 8.06
C GLU A 13 -8.42 6.44 8.23
N ASP A 14 -9.27 6.25 7.23
CA ASP A 14 -10.28 5.19 7.24
C ASP A 14 -9.65 3.80 7.13
N TRP A 15 -8.58 3.66 6.34
CA TRP A 15 -7.80 2.43 6.28
C TRP A 15 -7.27 2.05 7.66
N ILE A 16 -6.65 2.99 8.37
CA ILE A 16 -6.09 2.77 9.70
C ILE A 16 -7.19 2.40 10.69
N ARG A 17 -8.33 3.10 10.67
CA ARG A 17 -9.48 2.78 11.52
C ARG A 17 -10.03 1.38 11.25
N SER A 18 -10.11 0.99 9.98
CA SER A 18 -10.57 -0.35 9.59
C SER A 18 -9.62 -1.43 10.08
N ILE A 19 -8.31 -1.21 9.96
CA ILE A 19 -7.29 -2.14 10.49
C ILE A 19 -7.43 -2.26 12.01
N ASP A 20 -7.58 -1.15 12.72
CA ASP A 20 -7.73 -1.15 14.17
C ASP A 20 -9.02 -1.88 14.61
N LEU A 21 -10.12 -1.73 13.85
CA LEU A 21 -11.35 -2.49 14.10
C LEU A 21 -11.15 -4.00 13.93
N ILE A 22 -10.45 -4.41 12.90
CA ILE A 22 -10.15 -5.83 12.67
C ILE A 22 -9.30 -6.37 13.82
N LEU A 23 -8.29 -5.62 14.25
CA LEU A 23 -7.44 -6.02 15.38
C LEU A 23 -8.25 -6.12 16.67
N ALA A 24 -9.18 -5.18 16.92
CA ALA A 24 -10.04 -5.18 18.11
C ALA A 24 -11.01 -6.37 18.16
N CYS A 25 -11.43 -6.88 16.99
CA CYS A 25 -12.29 -8.06 16.91
C CYS A 25 -11.56 -9.38 17.20
N GLU A 26 -10.23 -9.37 17.22
CA GLU A 26 -9.38 -10.55 17.47
C GLU A 26 -9.77 -11.79 16.64
N PRO A 27 -9.92 -11.66 15.30
CA PRO A 27 -10.29 -12.81 14.48
C PRO A 27 -9.16 -13.85 14.44
N SER A 28 -9.54 -15.14 14.41
CA SER A 28 -8.55 -16.21 14.32
C SER A 28 -7.91 -16.29 12.93
N GLN A 29 -8.63 -15.86 11.91
CA GLN A 29 -8.13 -15.79 10.53
C GLN A 29 -8.96 -14.79 9.73
N ILE A 30 -8.40 -14.28 8.64
CA ILE A 30 -9.11 -13.42 7.69
C ILE A 30 -8.92 -13.93 6.27
N TYR A 31 -9.92 -13.68 5.44
CA TYR A 31 -9.89 -14.05 4.02
C TYR A 31 -9.67 -12.79 3.19
N LEU A 32 -8.56 -12.76 2.44
CA LEU A 32 -8.27 -11.65 1.53
C LEU A 32 -8.78 -11.97 0.14
N THR A 33 -9.42 -11.00 -0.51
CA THR A 33 -10.02 -11.17 -1.83
C THR A 33 -9.04 -11.73 -2.87
N HIS A 34 -7.78 -11.28 -2.83
CA HIS A 34 -6.76 -11.65 -3.82
C HIS A 34 -5.64 -12.55 -3.29
N PHE A 35 -5.48 -12.66 -1.98
CA PHE A 35 -4.31 -13.29 -1.38
C PHE A 35 -4.62 -14.46 -0.44
N GLY A 36 -5.89 -14.87 -0.36
CA GLY A 36 -6.31 -16.03 0.40
C GLY A 36 -6.44 -15.80 1.89
N VAL A 37 -6.15 -16.84 2.67
CA VAL A 37 -6.39 -16.86 4.12
C VAL A 37 -5.15 -16.41 4.88
N ILE A 38 -5.33 -15.49 5.83
CA ILE A 38 -4.29 -15.03 6.75
C ILE A 38 -4.61 -15.54 8.14
N LYS A 39 -3.68 -16.27 8.73
CA LYS A 39 -3.84 -16.86 10.07
C LYS A 39 -3.18 -16.03 11.17
N ASP A 40 -2.02 -15.45 10.90
CA ASP A 40 -1.38 -14.51 11.83
C ASP A 40 -1.91 -13.10 11.59
N VAL A 41 -3.13 -12.85 12.02
CA VAL A 41 -3.85 -11.61 11.77
C VAL A 41 -3.15 -10.38 12.39
N PRO A 42 -2.71 -10.40 13.66
CA PRO A 42 -2.03 -9.23 14.23
C PRO A 42 -0.77 -8.84 13.45
N ALA A 43 0.10 -9.78 13.12
CA ALA A 43 1.33 -9.50 12.37
C ALA A 43 1.02 -8.94 10.99
N HIS A 44 0.05 -9.52 10.28
CA HIS A 44 -0.36 -9.07 8.96
C HIS A 44 -0.93 -7.63 9.00
N MET A 45 -1.82 -7.37 9.96
CA MET A 45 -2.47 -6.05 10.08
C MET A 45 -1.47 -4.96 10.48
N HIS A 46 -0.54 -5.25 11.39
CA HIS A 46 0.51 -4.30 11.75
C HIS A 46 1.47 -4.01 10.58
N ALA A 47 1.84 -5.04 9.82
CA ALA A 47 2.67 -4.88 8.63
C ALA A 47 1.96 -4.03 7.57
N LEU A 48 0.67 -4.25 7.33
CA LEU A 48 -0.13 -3.48 6.41
C LEU A 48 -0.21 -2.00 6.82
N LYS A 49 -0.48 -1.75 8.10
CA LYS A 49 -0.54 -0.39 8.66
C LYS A 49 0.77 0.36 8.48
N SER A 50 1.89 -0.29 8.78
CA SER A 50 3.23 0.27 8.62
C SER A 50 3.52 0.59 7.15
N MET A 51 3.19 -0.30 6.25
CA MET A 51 3.44 -0.12 4.81
C MET A 51 2.57 0.98 4.20
N ILE A 52 1.32 1.11 4.62
CA ILE A 52 0.45 2.24 4.24
C ILE A 52 1.09 3.57 4.64
N HIS A 53 1.59 3.64 5.86
CA HIS A 53 2.27 4.84 6.36
C HIS A 53 3.52 5.15 5.52
N ASP A 54 4.38 4.16 5.29
CA ASP A 54 5.62 4.33 4.53
C ASP A 54 5.35 4.78 3.09
N TRP A 55 4.39 4.14 2.42
CA TRP A 55 4.01 4.50 1.06
C TRP A 55 3.44 5.92 0.98
N SER A 56 2.61 6.26 1.95
CA SER A 56 2.02 7.59 2.04
C SER A 56 3.09 8.67 2.20
N GLN A 57 4.05 8.46 3.10
CA GLN A 57 5.12 9.42 3.34
C GLN A 57 6.08 9.52 2.15
N TRP A 58 6.43 8.40 1.55
CA TRP A 58 7.25 8.39 0.34
C TRP A 58 6.59 9.21 -0.79
N MET A 59 5.31 8.99 -0.99
CA MET A 59 4.56 9.70 -2.04
C MET A 59 4.47 11.19 -1.74
N LYS A 60 4.19 11.57 -0.49
CA LYS A 60 4.14 12.97 -0.08
C LYS A 60 5.43 13.69 -0.40
N GLN A 61 6.56 13.12 0.03
CA GLN A 61 7.88 13.72 -0.16
C GLN A 61 8.19 13.91 -1.65
N ASN A 62 7.96 12.90 -2.46
CA ASN A 62 8.29 12.94 -3.88
C ASN A 62 7.33 13.82 -4.68
N TRP A 63 6.04 13.78 -4.36
CA TRP A 63 5.07 14.63 -5.02
C TRP A 63 5.30 16.11 -4.70
N MET A 64 5.60 16.46 -3.46
CA MET A 64 5.90 17.82 -3.05
C MET A 64 7.25 18.32 -3.61
N ALA A 65 8.14 17.41 -4.01
CA ALA A 65 9.37 17.76 -4.72
C ALA A 65 9.13 18.14 -6.19
N GLY A 66 7.90 18.00 -6.69
CA GLY A 66 7.51 18.46 -8.02
C GLY A 66 7.45 17.40 -9.10
N PHE A 67 7.60 16.12 -8.76
CA PHE A 67 7.49 15.03 -9.73
C PHE A 67 6.04 14.80 -10.16
N THR A 68 5.85 14.49 -11.45
CA THR A 68 4.52 14.13 -12.00
C THR A 68 4.18 12.68 -11.67
N ALA A 69 2.89 12.32 -11.84
CA ALA A 69 2.45 10.93 -11.68
C ALA A 69 3.20 9.98 -12.63
N GLU A 70 3.45 10.42 -13.87
CA GLU A 70 4.17 9.64 -14.87
C GLU A 70 5.61 9.38 -14.45
N GLU A 71 6.28 10.37 -13.88
CA GLU A 71 7.64 10.24 -13.36
C GLU A 71 7.69 9.38 -12.10
N LEU A 72 6.67 9.47 -11.25
CA LEU A 72 6.63 8.74 -9.98
C LEU A 72 6.31 7.26 -10.14
N THR A 73 5.56 6.87 -11.17
CA THR A 73 5.17 5.47 -11.35
C THR A 73 6.37 4.52 -11.42
N PRO A 74 7.39 4.72 -12.28
CA PRO A 74 8.55 3.84 -12.27
C PRO A 74 9.38 3.94 -10.99
N LYS A 75 9.48 5.13 -10.40
CA LYS A 75 10.17 5.32 -9.11
C LYS A 75 9.49 4.59 -7.98
N PHE A 76 8.17 4.64 -7.93
CA PHE A 76 7.37 3.92 -6.94
C PHE A 76 7.47 2.42 -7.12
N SER A 77 7.41 1.93 -8.35
CA SER A 77 7.61 0.51 -8.66
C SER A 77 8.97 0.01 -8.18
N GLU A 78 10.03 0.79 -8.39
CA GLU A 78 11.37 0.47 -7.88
C GLU A 78 11.39 0.44 -6.35
N TYR A 79 10.79 1.45 -5.71
CA TYR A 79 10.72 1.55 -4.25
C TYR A 79 10.01 0.34 -3.63
N THR A 80 8.84 -0.04 -4.16
CA THR A 80 8.08 -1.19 -3.65
C THR A 80 8.77 -2.51 -3.95
N SER A 81 9.41 -2.64 -5.11
CA SER A 81 10.20 -3.83 -5.45
C SER A 81 11.36 -4.02 -4.48
N GLN A 82 12.06 -2.97 -4.12
CA GLN A 82 13.14 -3.02 -3.12
C GLN A 82 12.62 -3.44 -1.74
N GLN A 83 11.46 -2.92 -1.34
CA GLN A 83 10.83 -3.36 -0.08
C GLN A 83 10.52 -4.85 -0.09
N LEU A 84 9.92 -5.35 -1.18
CA LEU A 84 9.57 -6.76 -1.30
C LEU A 84 10.81 -7.66 -1.32
N LEU A 85 11.88 -7.25 -2.01
CA LEU A 85 13.15 -7.99 -1.99
C LEU A 85 13.72 -8.09 -0.58
N ARG A 86 13.68 -7.01 0.20
CA ARG A 86 14.14 -7.02 1.61
C ARG A 86 13.30 -7.95 2.48
N LEU A 87 12.02 -8.14 2.14
CA LEU A 87 11.12 -9.06 2.84
C LEU A 87 11.24 -10.51 2.34
N GLY A 88 12.15 -10.78 1.41
CA GLY A 88 12.40 -12.13 0.91
C GLY A 88 11.50 -12.57 -0.24
N VAL A 89 10.76 -11.65 -0.86
CA VAL A 89 9.94 -11.97 -2.04
C VAL A 89 10.85 -12.12 -3.26
N ASP A 90 10.69 -13.20 -4.02
CA ASP A 90 11.47 -13.44 -5.23
C ASP A 90 10.98 -12.59 -6.42
N PRO A 91 11.75 -12.50 -7.53
CA PRO A 91 11.34 -11.68 -8.68
C PRO A 91 10.00 -12.08 -9.30
N LEU A 92 9.65 -13.37 -9.28
CA LEU A 92 8.36 -13.82 -9.77
C LEU A 92 7.22 -13.34 -8.88
N GLY A 93 7.41 -13.39 -7.55
CA GLY A 93 6.45 -12.87 -6.58
C GLY A 93 6.24 -11.36 -6.76
N ILE A 94 7.30 -10.60 -7.03
CA ILE A 94 7.22 -9.16 -7.29
C ILE A 94 6.36 -8.88 -8.53
N LYS A 95 6.55 -9.65 -9.61
CA LYS A 95 5.71 -9.53 -10.80
C LYS A 95 4.24 -9.83 -10.53
N GLN A 96 3.97 -10.83 -9.68
CA GLN A 96 2.62 -11.18 -9.27
C GLN A 96 1.96 -10.06 -8.46
N TYR A 97 2.69 -9.43 -7.54
CA TYR A 97 2.20 -8.26 -6.80
C TYR A 97 1.90 -7.09 -7.72
N GLU A 98 2.78 -6.80 -8.66
CA GLU A 98 2.57 -5.71 -9.62
C GLU A 98 1.33 -5.96 -10.51
N ALA A 99 1.10 -7.20 -10.91
CA ALA A 99 -0.08 -7.57 -11.70
C ALA A 99 -1.37 -7.41 -10.89
N ALA A 100 -1.36 -7.79 -9.62
CA ALA A 100 -2.54 -7.72 -8.75
C ALA A 100 -2.79 -6.29 -8.22
N ASN A 101 -1.73 -5.51 -8.05
CA ASN A 101 -1.80 -4.16 -7.48
C ASN A 101 -0.84 -3.23 -8.25
N PRO A 102 -1.20 -2.83 -9.47
CA PRO A 102 -0.31 -2.04 -10.31
C PRO A 102 0.14 -0.74 -9.68
N SER A 103 1.43 -0.43 -9.80
CA SER A 103 2.03 0.77 -9.20
C SER A 103 1.37 2.07 -9.65
N TRP A 104 0.95 2.16 -10.92
CA TRP A 104 0.30 3.37 -11.42
C TRP A 104 -1.01 3.69 -10.69
N MET A 105 -1.75 2.66 -10.26
CA MET A 105 -2.98 2.85 -9.50
C MET A 105 -2.70 3.41 -8.11
N SER A 106 -1.70 2.85 -7.43
CA SER A 106 -1.29 3.34 -6.11
C SER A 106 -0.75 4.75 -6.17
N VAL A 107 0.06 5.07 -7.18
CA VAL A 107 0.56 6.43 -7.41
C VAL A 107 -0.59 7.41 -7.58
N ALA A 108 -1.54 7.08 -8.46
CA ALA A 108 -2.70 7.94 -8.72
C ALA A 108 -3.55 8.16 -7.45
N GLY A 109 -3.81 7.09 -6.71
CA GLY A 109 -4.60 7.15 -5.48
C GLY A 109 -3.93 7.98 -4.39
N LEU A 110 -2.64 7.75 -4.15
CA LEU A 110 -1.89 8.47 -3.11
C LEU A 110 -1.69 9.96 -3.45
N ILE A 111 -1.43 10.27 -4.71
CA ILE A 111 -1.35 11.68 -5.16
C ILE A 111 -2.70 12.38 -4.93
N ARG A 112 -3.79 11.74 -5.30
CA ARG A 112 -5.13 12.29 -5.09
C ARG A 112 -5.42 12.52 -3.61
N TYR A 113 -5.05 11.57 -2.76
CA TYR A 113 -5.18 11.72 -1.31
C TYR A 113 -4.46 12.98 -0.81
N TRP A 114 -3.18 13.16 -1.19
CA TRP A 114 -2.41 14.31 -0.74
C TRP A 114 -2.91 15.63 -1.33
N LYS A 115 -3.38 15.64 -2.58
CA LYS A 115 -4.01 16.82 -3.16
C LYS A 115 -5.22 17.27 -2.35
N LYS A 116 -6.08 16.34 -1.95
CA LYS A 116 -7.24 16.65 -1.11
C LYS A 116 -6.83 17.14 0.28
N LYS A 117 -5.77 16.54 0.85
CA LYS A 117 -5.31 16.85 2.20
C LYS A 117 -4.63 18.21 2.30
N THR A 118 -3.86 18.60 1.29
CA THR A 118 -3.04 19.83 1.29
C THR A 118 -3.64 20.95 0.45
N GLY A 119 -4.57 20.64 -0.39
CA GLY A 119 -5.27 21.60 -1.26
C GLY A 119 -6.55 22.05 -0.66
#